data_377b4cd3c476c7afbe79eccfe6dcc2ac
#
_entry.id   377b4cd3c476c7afbe79eccfe6dcc2ac
#
_cell.length_a   1.000
_cell.length_b   1.000
_cell.length_c   1.000
_cell.angle_alpha   90.00
_cell.angle_beta   90.00
_cell.angle_gamma   90.00
#
_symmetry.space_group_name_H-M   'P 1'
#
loop_
_entity.id
_entity.type
_entity.pdbx_description
1 polymer ?
#
loop_
_entity_poly.entity_id
_entity_poly.type
_entity_poly.pdbx_seq_one_letter_code
_entity_poly.pdbx_strand_id
1 'polypeptide(L)'
;MREELVFETIGDFLLRRLRELGISRLFGVAGDFNLEFLEQLAETPDMHWVGCCNELDAAYAADGHARTRGLSALVTTYGVGELSALCGVAGAYSEHVPVVSIAGAPPLADIEQHALLHHTAGDGDYQNMLACAAQFSTAHARLSPQNAVIEIDRCLTACVREKRPVHLQLPSDVARVKVRVPTKPLVVDFVSGRDALARFEIAAKDLLDKSSSVALLIDGDVARYGLADHVIRAADRLDCGIAVMGTAKGVIDEDHARYLGAYSGAYSQPEVREAVESADCLIDVAVRLADSTTGSFSQKLQNRNTIELEEWRARVKGEDVYGLFLGDALDRLSRNSESRAPLESASRAPSNKVGASTEDSQRPSPSGGLLTQKWFWRRIGEFLRPGDVVAAENGTSLNGMLGVRLPANVTFIAQALWGSIGYTLPATFGSLIGAPNRRHLLFIGDG
;
A
#
# COMPACT_ATOMS: atom_id res chain seq x y z
N MET A 1 -0.93 14.49 33.77
CA MET A 1 -0.36 15.80 33.33
C MET A 1 -1.42 16.47 32.47
N ARG A 2 -1.72 17.75 32.72
CA ARG A 2 -2.63 18.51 31.83
C ARG A 2 -1.94 18.66 30.47
N GLU A 3 -2.68 18.44 29.41
CA GLU A 3 -2.17 18.63 28.06
C GLU A 3 -1.92 20.12 27.82
N GLU A 4 -0.73 20.47 27.35
CA GLU A 4 -0.38 21.84 27.00
C GLU A 4 -1.03 22.18 25.67
N LEU A 5 -1.83 23.25 25.65
CA LEU A 5 -2.56 23.71 24.48
C LEU A 5 -2.02 25.07 24.03
N VAL A 6 -1.87 25.26 22.74
CA VAL A 6 -1.50 26.52 22.11
C VAL A 6 -2.58 26.95 21.11
N PHE A 7 -2.56 28.24 20.72
CA PHE A 7 -3.42 28.73 19.64
C PHE A 7 -2.69 28.64 18.30
N GLU A 8 -3.28 27.95 17.36
CA GLU A 8 -2.76 27.78 16.00
C GLU A 8 -3.92 27.86 15.01
N THR A 9 -3.71 28.24 13.76
CA THR A 9 -4.76 28.15 12.75
C THR A 9 -5.03 26.70 12.39
N ILE A 10 -6.24 26.39 11.94
CA ILE A 10 -6.62 25.02 11.58
C ILE A 10 -5.75 24.49 10.43
N GLY A 11 -5.45 25.35 9.42
CA GLY A 11 -4.57 24.96 8.32
C GLY A 11 -3.14 24.67 8.78
N ASP A 12 -2.56 25.53 9.64
CA ASP A 12 -1.21 25.33 10.20
C ASP A 12 -1.16 24.06 11.07
N PHE A 13 -2.21 23.80 11.86
CA PHE A 13 -2.34 22.56 12.64
C PHE A 13 -2.35 21.33 11.75
N LEU A 14 -3.13 21.33 10.66
CA LEU A 14 -3.15 20.24 9.69
C LEU A 14 -1.76 20.03 9.05
N LEU A 15 -1.11 21.10 8.61
CA LEU A 15 0.23 21.05 8.03
C LEU A 15 1.27 20.50 9.03
N ARG A 16 1.19 20.93 10.30
CA ARG A 16 2.05 20.42 11.36
C ARG A 16 1.84 18.92 11.57
N ARG A 17 0.59 18.45 11.63
CA ARG A 17 0.26 17.02 11.78
C ARG A 17 0.75 16.19 10.58
N LEU A 18 0.60 16.69 9.36
CA LEU A 18 1.14 16.04 8.16
C LEU A 18 2.67 15.92 8.25
N ARG A 19 3.36 16.98 8.66
CA ARG A 19 4.82 16.99 8.84
C ARG A 19 5.27 16.04 9.95
N GLU A 20 4.58 15.98 11.08
CA GLU A 20 4.83 15.01 12.17
C GLU A 20 4.78 13.57 11.69
N LEU A 21 3.92 13.27 10.71
CA LEU A 21 3.80 11.96 10.05
C LEU A 21 4.78 11.76 8.89
N GLY A 22 5.68 12.71 8.65
CA GLY A 22 6.72 12.60 7.62
C GLY A 22 6.29 13.06 6.21
N ILE A 23 5.11 13.67 6.05
CA ILE A 23 4.67 14.24 4.78
C ILE A 23 5.31 15.62 4.61
N SER A 24 6.10 15.78 3.55
CA SER A 24 6.72 17.07 3.17
C SER A 24 6.37 17.52 1.76
N ARG A 25 5.59 16.73 1.03
CA ARG A 25 5.15 17.01 -0.34
C ARG A 25 3.64 16.81 -0.43
N LEU A 26 2.92 17.82 -0.95
CA LEU A 26 1.49 17.77 -1.22
C LEU A 26 1.28 17.89 -2.72
N PHE A 27 0.64 16.89 -3.30
CA PHE A 27 0.31 16.84 -4.74
C PHE A 27 -1.07 17.45 -4.98
N GLY A 28 -1.32 18.04 -6.13
CA GLY A 28 -2.67 18.50 -6.42
C GLY A 28 -2.77 19.54 -7.52
N VAL A 29 -3.96 20.15 -7.57
CA VAL A 29 -4.30 21.25 -8.47
C VAL A 29 -4.86 22.41 -7.64
N ALA A 30 -4.33 23.60 -7.85
CA ALA A 30 -4.81 24.79 -7.19
C ALA A 30 -6.19 25.20 -7.74
N GLY A 31 -7.08 25.64 -6.86
CA GLY A 31 -8.39 26.18 -7.16
C GLY A 31 -8.80 27.16 -6.05
N ASP A 32 -9.81 27.96 -6.30
CA ASP A 32 -10.23 29.06 -5.43
C ASP A 32 -10.55 28.64 -3.99
N PHE A 33 -11.18 27.49 -3.79
CA PHE A 33 -11.54 27.01 -2.44
C PHE A 33 -10.35 26.43 -1.64
N ASN A 34 -9.19 26.17 -2.25
CA ASN A 34 -8.02 25.68 -1.53
C ASN A 34 -6.87 26.71 -1.42
N LEU A 35 -7.00 27.92 -2.00
CA LEU A 35 -5.92 28.93 -2.04
C LEU A 35 -5.44 29.33 -0.65
N GLU A 36 -6.35 29.58 0.30
CA GLU A 36 -5.99 29.95 1.68
C GLU A 36 -5.09 28.90 2.36
N PHE A 37 -5.38 27.62 2.13
CA PHE A 37 -4.55 26.53 2.65
C PHE A 37 -3.22 26.40 1.91
N LEU A 38 -3.22 26.62 0.58
CA LEU A 38 -1.98 26.59 -0.21
C LEU A 38 -1.04 27.76 0.11
N GLU A 39 -1.57 28.92 0.48
CA GLU A 39 -0.76 30.05 1.01
C GLU A 39 -0.09 29.66 2.33
N GLN A 40 -0.82 29.06 3.27
CA GLN A 40 -0.24 28.55 4.52
C GLN A 40 0.82 27.47 4.25
N LEU A 41 0.59 26.59 3.29
CA LEU A 41 1.59 25.61 2.86
C LEU A 41 2.86 26.29 2.33
N ALA A 42 2.73 27.34 1.52
CA ALA A 42 3.87 28.08 0.97
C ALA A 42 4.70 28.80 2.06
N GLU A 43 4.06 29.19 3.16
CA GLU A 43 4.68 29.80 4.33
C GLU A 43 5.29 28.76 5.29
N THR A 44 4.94 27.47 5.15
CA THR A 44 5.39 26.41 6.06
C THR A 44 6.78 25.89 5.68
N PRO A 45 7.81 26.01 6.53
CA PRO A 45 9.15 25.50 6.24
C PRO A 45 9.17 23.99 5.99
N ASP A 46 9.99 23.55 5.02
CA ASP A 46 10.23 22.15 4.67
C ASP A 46 9.03 21.41 4.09
N MET A 47 7.93 22.12 3.81
CA MET A 47 6.79 21.58 3.07
C MET A 47 6.71 22.21 1.68
N HIS A 48 6.31 21.42 0.69
CA HIS A 48 6.34 21.86 -0.70
C HIS A 48 5.11 21.41 -1.47
N TRP A 49 4.60 22.32 -2.28
CA TRP A 49 3.58 22.07 -3.26
C TRP A 49 4.14 21.37 -4.51
N VAL A 50 3.46 20.35 -4.99
CA VAL A 50 3.74 19.65 -6.25
C VAL A 50 2.50 19.78 -7.13
N GLY A 51 2.46 20.82 -7.96
CA GLY A 51 1.39 21.05 -8.91
C GLY A 51 1.38 19.98 -10.01
N CYS A 52 0.20 19.43 -10.31
CA CYS A 52 -0.03 18.42 -11.33
C CYS A 52 -0.89 18.96 -12.47
N CYS A 53 -0.94 18.25 -13.60
CA CYS A 53 -1.71 18.66 -14.78
C CYS A 53 -3.22 18.54 -14.57
N ASN A 54 -3.62 17.54 -13.78
CA ASN A 54 -5.00 17.31 -13.36
C ASN A 54 -5.02 16.54 -12.03
N GLU A 55 -6.18 16.43 -11.41
CA GLU A 55 -6.33 15.85 -10.07
C GLU A 55 -6.24 14.34 -10.05
N LEU A 56 -6.57 13.65 -11.14
CA LEU A 56 -6.38 12.19 -11.25
C LEU A 56 -4.89 11.85 -11.25
N ASP A 57 -4.10 12.57 -12.06
CA ASP A 57 -2.63 12.42 -12.05
C ASP A 57 -2.03 12.78 -10.69
N ALA A 58 -2.56 13.81 -10.02
CA ALA A 58 -2.15 14.18 -8.68
C ALA A 58 -2.41 13.05 -7.65
N ALA A 59 -3.57 12.40 -7.74
CA ALA A 59 -3.92 11.28 -6.87
C ALA A 59 -3.01 10.07 -7.11
N TYR A 60 -2.73 9.74 -8.39
CA TYR A 60 -1.78 8.68 -8.74
C TYR A 60 -0.33 9.01 -8.36
N ALA A 61 0.08 10.28 -8.47
CA ALA A 61 1.40 10.72 -8.00
C ALA A 61 1.51 10.62 -6.47
N ALA A 62 0.46 11.00 -5.74
CA ALA A 62 0.41 10.83 -4.30
C ALA A 62 0.49 9.34 -3.90
N ASP A 63 -0.21 8.44 -4.61
CA ASP A 63 -0.10 6.98 -4.42
C ASP A 63 1.34 6.51 -4.64
N GLY A 64 1.96 6.82 -5.77
CA GLY A 64 3.33 6.44 -6.07
C GLY A 64 4.35 6.97 -5.05
N HIS A 65 4.16 8.21 -4.57
CA HIS A 65 4.95 8.79 -3.48
C HIS A 65 4.77 8.00 -2.17
N ALA A 66 3.52 7.67 -1.81
CA ALA A 66 3.23 6.90 -0.60
C ALA A 66 3.87 5.50 -0.64
N ARG A 67 3.97 4.86 -1.80
CA ARG A 67 4.65 3.56 -1.96
C ARG A 67 6.15 3.62 -1.68
N THR A 68 6.77 4.79 -1.79
CA THR A 68 8.20 4.98 -1.50
C THR A 68 8.48 5.64 -0.16
N ARG A 69 7.51 6.40 0.39
CA ARG A 69 7.66 7.18 1.63
C ARG A 69 6.76 6.72 2.77
N GLY A 70 5.84 5.79 2.50
CA GLY A 70 4.91 5.23 3.50
C GLY A 70 3.62 6.03 3.68
N LEU A 71 3.55 7.30 3.29
CA LEU A 71 2.37 8.17 3.41
C LEU A 71 2.50 9.36 2.46
N SER A 72 1.36 9.88 1.95
CA SER A 72 1.33 11.06 1.08
C SER A 72 0.07 11.90 1.30
N ALA A 73 0.03 13.10 0.69
CA ALA A 73 -1.14 13.95 0.72
C ALA A 73 -1.48 14.50 -0.67
N LEU A 74 -2.78 14.67 -0.92
CA LEU A 74 -3.39 15.23 -2.11
C LEU A 74 -4.24 16.43 -1.71
N VAL A 75 -4.16 17.53 -2.48
CA VAL A 75 -5.00 18.72 -2.28
C VAL A 75 -5.72 19.07 -3.57
N THR A 76 -7.05 19.20 -3.50
CA THR A 76 -7.92 19.54 -4.64
C THR A 76 -8.86 20.67 -4.26
N THR A 77 -9.53 21.27 -5.24
CA THR A 77 -10.68 22.12 -4.98
C THR A 77 -11.96 21.27 -4.78
N TYR A 78 -13.04 21.91 -4.35
CA TYR A 78 -14.35 21.30 -4.14
C TYR A 78 -14.94 20.73 -5.44
N GLY A 79 -15.75 19.73 -5.31
CA GLY A 79 -16.60 19.17 -6.38
C GLY A 79 -15.79 18.66 -7.57
N VAL A 80 -15.54 19.51 -8.55
CA VAL A 80 -14.84 19.12 -9.79
C VAL A 80 -13.46 18.56 -9.53
N GLY A 81 -12.72 19.09 -8.55
CA GLY A 81 -11.37 18.62 -8.24
C GLY A 81 -11.38 17.32 -7.42
N GLU A 82 -12.19 17.26 -6.35
CA GLU A 82 -12.28 16.05 -5.54
C GLU A 82 -12.89 14.86 -6.28
N LEU A 83 -13.87 15.10 -7.17
CA LEU A 83 -14.44 14.04 -8.02
C LEU A 83 -13.47 13.59 -9.11
N SER A 84 -12.71 14.51 -9.73
CA SER A 84 -11.66 14.16 -10.69
C SER A 84 -10.60 13.27 -10.05
N ALA A 85 -10.19 13.53 -8.81
CA ALA A 85 -9.24 12.73 -8.05
C ALA A 85 -9.80 11.38 -7.56
N LEU A 86 -11.13 11.24 -7.46
CA LEU A 86 -11.79 10.15 -6.74
C LEU A 86 -11.41 8.77 -7.26
N CYS A 87 -11.24 8.60 -8.58
CA CYS A 87 -10.79 7.33 -9.16
C CYS A 87 -9.40 6.93 -8.64
N GLY A 88 -8.49 7.90 -8.51
CA GLY A 88 -7.15 7.66 -7.96
C GLY A 88 -7.19 7.36 -6.45
N VAL A 89 -8.03 8.05 -5.69
CA VAL A 89 -8.26 7.78 -4.26
C VAL A 89 -8.87 6.38 -4.06
N ALA A 90 -9.84 5.99 -4.92
CA ALA A 90 -10.43 4.66 -4.88
C ALA A 90 -9.40 3.57 -5.21
N GLY A 91 -8.49 3.83 -6.15
CA GLY A 91 -7.36 2.95 -6.43
C GLY A 91 -6.44 2.78 -5.23
N ALA A 92 -6.07 3.89 -4.58
CA ALA A 92 -5.27 3.85 -3.36
C ALA A 92 -5.99 3.11 -2.21
N TYR A 93 -7.33 3.27 -2.10
CA TYR A 93 -8.14 2.52 -1.13
C TYR A 93 -8.12 1.02 -1.41
N SER A 94 -8.31 0.62 -2.66
CA SER A 94 -8.28 -0.79 -3.09
C SER A 94 -6.90 -1.44 -2.88
N GLU A 95 -5.83 -0.68 -3.11
CA GLU A 95 -4.44 -1.16 -3.04
C GLU A 95 -3.78 -0.97 -1.66
N HIS A 96 -4.54 -0.53 -0.66
CA HIS A 96 -4.07 -0.22 0.69
C HIS A 96 -2.87 0.74 0.68
N VAL A 97 -3.05 1.90 0.04
CA VAL A 97 -2.05 2.96 -0.01
C VAL A 97 -2.53 4.17 0.78
N PRO A 98 -1.83 4.58 1.85
CA PRO A 98 -2.28 5.67 2.69
C PRO A 98 -2.06 7.02 2.02
N VAL A 99 -3.16 7.68 1.66
CA VAL A 99 -3.19 9.03 1.07
C VAL A 99 -4.16 9.90 1.85
N VAL A 100 -3.69 11.06 2.31
CA VAL A 100 -4.55 12.08 2.93
C VAL A 100 -5.11 12.96 1.82
N SER A 101 -6.36 12.77 1.46
CA SER A 101 -7.07 13.59 0.49
C SER A 101 -7.67 14.80 1.21
N ILE A 102 -7.29 16.01 0.79
CA ILE A 102 -7.75 17.29 1.34
C ILE A 102 -8.45 18.04 0.22
N ALA A 103 -9.72 18.35 0.38
CA ALA A 103 -10.48 19.19 -0.54
C ALA A 103 -10.73 20.54 0.09
N GLY A 104 -10.25 21.63 -0.56
CA GLY A 104 -10.72 22.96 -0.21
C GLY A 104 -12.20 23.05 -0.51
N ALA A 105 -13.00 23.55 0.42
CA ALA A 105 -14.44 23.60 0.31
C ALA A 105 -14.97 25.06 0.40
N PRO A 106 -16.20 25.32 -0.10
CA PRO A 106 -16.86 26.62 0.08
C PRO A 106 -16.90 27.06 1.54
N PRO A 107 -17.02 28.38 1.81
CA PRO A 107 -17.20 28.89 3.16
C PRO A 107 -18.36 28.20 3.89
N LEU A 108 -18.18 27.92 5.20
CA LEU A 108 -19.23 27.29 6.01
C LEU A 108 -20.55 28.07 5.98
N ALA A 109 -20.47 29.41 6.00
CA ALA A 109 -21.65 30.26 5.95
C ALA A 109 -22.46 30.05 4.67
N ASP A 110 -21.82 29.86 3.52
CA ASP A 110 -22.48 29.61 2.24
C ASP A 110 -23.07 28.18 2.19
N ILE A 111 -22.36 27.21 2.76
CA ILE A 111 -22.85 25.83 2.91
C ILE A 111 -24.12 25.79 3.77
N GLU A 112 -24.12 26.48 4.91
CA GLU A 112 -25.27 26.55 5.83
C GLU A 112 -26.48 27.22 5.21
N GLN A 113 -26.25 28.19 4.31
CA GLN A 113 -27.32 28.90 3.60
C GLN A 113 -27.81 28.17 2.33
N HIS A 114 -27.20 27.00 2.01
CA HIS A 114 -27.50 26.28 0.75
C HIS A 114 -27.31 27.17 -0.50
N ALA A 115 -26.30 28.06 -0.46
CA ALA A 115 -26.04 28.98 -1.56
C ALA A 115 -25.68 28.21 -2.85
N LEU A 116 -26.09 28.70 -4.00
CA LEU A 116 -25.74 28.13 -5.29
C LEU A 116 -24.36 28.65 -5.73
N LEU A 117 -23.34 27.87 -5.51
CA LEU A 117 -21.97 28.20 -5.89
C LEU A 117 -21.49 27.38 -7.08
N HIS A 118 -20.44 27.84 -7.76
CA HIS A 118 -19.74 27.06 -8.78
C HIS A 118 -19.09 25.82 -8.15
N HIS A 119 -18.72 24.86 -8.97
CA HIS A 119 -18.17 23.55 -8.55
C HIS A 119 -19.13 22.69 -7.71
N THR A 120 -20.40 23.05 -7.63
CA THR A 120 -21.47 22.26 -6.99
C THR A 120 -22.41 21.66 -8.03
N ALA A 121 -23.33 20.80 -7.61
CA ALA A 121 -24.38 20.28 -8.48
C ALA A 121 -25.46 21.32 -8.81
N GLY A 122 -25.40 22.52 -8.22
CA GLY A 122 -26.38 23.60 -8.45
C GLY A 122 -27.74 23.40 -7.78
N ASP A 123 -27.78 22.54 -6.75
CA ASP A 123 -29.01 22.17 -6.01
C ASP A 123 -28.96 22.59 -4.52
N GLY A 124 -27.85 23.19 -4.07
CA GLY A 124 -27.66 23.58 -2.67
C GLY A 124 -27.35 22.40 -1.74
N ASP A 125 -27.16 21.18 -2.26
CA ASP A 125 -26.70 20.03 -1.48
C ASP A 125 -25.16 19.99 -1.44
N TYR A 126 -24.62 20.13 -0.24
CA TYR A 126 -23.18 20.07 0.03
C TYR A 126 -22.76 18.74 0.69
N GLN A 127 -23.63 17.75 0.80
CA GLN A 127 -23.30 16.43 1.36
C GLN A 127 -22.86 15.45 0.28
N ASN A 128 -23.27 15.63 -0.95
CA ASN A 128 -23.08 14.71 -2.06
C ASN A 128 -21.58 14.39 -2.31
N MET A 129 -20.71 15.40 -2.31
CA MET A 129 -19.27 15.20 -2.56
C MET A 129 -18.59 14.42 -1.42
N LEU A 130 -18.92 14.79 -0.17
CA LEU A 130 -18.41 14.08 1.00
C LEU A 130 -18.90 12.62 1.04
N ALA A 131 -20.17 12.39 0.64
CA ALA A 131 -20.73 11.04 0.56
C ALA A 131 -20.04 10.18 -0.51
N CYS A 132 -19.64 10.76 -1.66
CA CYS A 132 -18.84 10.07 -2.66
C CYS A 132 -17.47 9.70 -2.12
N ALA A 133 -16.76 10.64 -1.48
CA ALA A 133 -15.44 10.40 -0.89
C ALA A 133 -15.49 9.37 0.25
N ALA A 134 -16.58 9.34 1.03
CA ALA A 134 -16.79 8.39 2.11
C ALA A 134 -16.77 6.92 1.67
N GLN A 135 -17.10 6.62 0.42
CA GLN A 135 -17.09 5.25 -0.11
C GLN A 135 -15.67 4.69 -0.29
N PHE A 136 -14.68 5.56 -0.42
CA PHE A 136 -13.29 5.21 -0.71
C PHE A 136 -12.32 5.84 0.30
N SER A 137 -12.77 6.05 1.53
CA SER A 137 -11.94 6.52 2.63
C SER A 137 -12.30 5.78 3.91
N THR A 138 -11.30 5.45 4.71
CA THR A 138 -11.50 4.77 6.01
C THR A 138 -11.98 5.74 7.09
N ALA A 139 -11.72 7.03 6.91
CA ALA A 139 -12.29 8.12 7.71
C ALA A 139 -12.42 9.38 6.86
N HIS A 140 -13.46 10.16 7.14
CA HIS A 140 -13.70 11.43 6.42
C HIS A 140 -14.36 12.44 7.37
N ALA A 141 -14.18 13.74 7.06
CA ALA A 141 -14.82 14.82 7.79
C ALA A 141 -14.88 16.11 6.96
N ARG A 142 -15.91 16.93 7.17
CA ARG A 142 -15.87 18.35 6.88
C ARG A 142 -15.44 19.08 8.15
N LEU A 143 -14.37 19.89 8.02
CA LEU A 143 -13.79 20.62 9.13
C LEU A 143 -14.58 21.88 9.48
N SER A 144 -14.65 22.16 10.75
CA SER A 144 -15.20 23.39 11.33
C SER A 144 -14.37 23.79 12.52
N PRO A 145 -14.47 25.03 13.04
CA PRO A 145 -13.76 25.44 14.24
C PRO A 145 -14.02 24.58 15.47
N GLN A 146 -15.19 23.90 15.51
CA GLN A 146 -15.62 23.09 16.63
C GLN A 146 -15.05 21.66 16.60
N ASN A 147 -14.82 21.09 15.42
CA ASN A 147 -14.43 19.69 15.26
C ASN A 147 -13.01 19.47 14.71
N ALA A 148 -12.39 20.50 14.12
CA ALA A 148 -11.18 20.33 13.30
C ALA A 148 -10.05 19.58 14.01
N VAL A 149 -9.77 19.89 15.27
CA VAL A 149 -8.68 19.26 16.02
C VAL A 149 -8.89 17.76 16.18
N ILE A 150 -10.09 17.37 16.57
CA ILE A 150 -10.43 15.96 16.78
C ILE A 150 -10.49 15.21 15.47
N GLU A 151 -11.11 15.80 14.44
CA GLU A 151 -11.30 15.14 13.14
C GLU A 151 -10.00 15.02 12.35
N ILE A 152 -9.10 15.99 12.43
CA ILE A 152 -7.76 15.89 11.83
C ILE A 152 -7.00 14.73 12.47
N ASP A 153 -6.89 14.68 13.81
CA ASP A 153 -6.16 13.63 14.50
C ASP A 153 -6.82 12.26 14.27
N ARG A 154 -8.16 12.16 14.27
CA ARG A 154 -8.90 10.93 13.99
C ARG A 154 -8.65 10.41 12.57
N CYS A 155 -8.78 11.27 11.55
CA CYS A 155 -8.58 10.87 10.16
C CYS A 155 -7.13 10.47 9.90
N LEU A 156 -6.16 11.26 10.37
CA LEU A 156 -4.75 10.93 10.18
C LEU A 156 -4.34 9.64 10.90
N THR A 157 -4.87 9.40 12.10
CA THR A 157 -4.68 8.14 12.82
C THR A 157 -5.23 6.96 12.02
N ALA A 158 -6.44 7.08 11.47
CA ALA A 158 -7.06 6.04 10.65
C ALA A 158 -6.23 5.77 9.38
N CYS A 159 -5.78 6.81 8.68
CA CYS A 159 -4.94 6.69 7.48
C CYS A 159 -3.65 5.89 7.74
N VAL A 160 -2.95 6.22 8.83
CA VAL A 160 -1.70 5.55 9.19
C VAL A 160 -1.95 4.12 9.67
N ARG A 161 -3.01 3.91 10.47
CA ARG A 161 -3.32 2.64 11.11
C ARG A 161 -3.85 1.60 10.13
N GLU A 162 -4.69 2.02 9.19
CA GLU A 162 -5.36 1.12 8.24
C GLU A 162 -4.69 1.09 6.87
N LYS A 163 -3.65 1.93 6.67
CA LYS A 163 -2.94 2.04 5.39
C LYS A 163 -3.88 2.32 4.21
N ARG A 164 -4.91 3.12 4.43
CA ARG A 164 -5.93 3.47 3.44
C ARG A 164 -6.15 4.98 3.38
N PRO A 165 -6.72 5.50 2.28
CA PRO A 165 -7.02 6.92 2.18
C PRO A 165 -8.00 7.40 3.24
N VAL A 166 -7.85 8.68 3.58
CA VAL A 166 -8.82 9.46 4.35
C VAL A 166 -9.17 10.73 3.58
N HIS A 167 -10.31 11.33 3.88
CA HIS A 167 -10.77 12.53 3.18
C HIS A 167 -11.16 13.64 4.16
N LEU A 168 -10.60 14.84 3.96
CA LEU A 168 -10.88 16.04 4.75
C LEU A 168 -11.36 17.15 3.83
N GLN A 169 -12.58 17.65 4.02
CA GLN A 169 -13.01 18.91 3.42
C GLN A 169 -12.65 20.05 4.35
N LEU A 170 -11.83 21.00 3.87
CA LEU A 170 -11.38 22.18 4.59
C LEU A 170 -12.04 23.44 3.99
N PRO A 171 -13.12 23.97 4.60
CA PRO A 171 -13.73 25.21 4.13
C PRO A 171 -12.76 26.37 4.11
N SER A 172 -12.83 27.23 3.08
CA SER A 172 -11.88 28.30 2.84
C SER A 172 -11.85 29.35 3.98
N ASP A 173 -13.00 29.62 4.61
CA ASP A 173 -13.10 30.49 5.78
C ASP A 173 -12.64 29.85 7.09
N VAL A 174 -12.41 28.53 7.11
CA VAL A 174 -11.98 27.77 8.30
C VAL A 174 -10.46 27.65 8.39
N ALA A 175 -9.75 27.62 7.27
CA ALA A 175 -8.31 27.36 7.24
C ALA A 175 -7.50 28.30 8.16
N ARG A 176 -7.85 29.57 8.20
CA ARG A 176 -7.15 30.60 9.01
C ARG A 176 -7.77 30.84 10.41
N VAL A 177 -8.82 30.11 10.79
CA VAL A 177 -9.42 30.23 12.13
C VAL A 177 -8.46 29.66 13.18
N LYS A 178 -8.17 30.45 14.22
CA LYS A 178 -7.34 30.03 15.36
C LYS A 178 -8.15 29.22 16.36
N VAL A 179 -7.67 28.03 16.68
CA VAL A 179 -8.25 27.14 17.68
C VAL A 179 -7.19 26.68 18.69
N ARG A 180 -7.61 26.13 19.80
CA ARG A 180 -6.69 25.50 20.77
C ARG A 180 -6.32 24.12 20.28
N VAL A 181 -5.03 23.85 20.13
CA VAL A 181 -4.48 22.59 19.63
C VAL A 181 -3.48 22.01 20.61
N PRO A 182 -3.33 20.66 20.65
CA PRO A 182 -2.33 20.01 21.48
C PRO A 182 -0.92 20.26 20.94
N THR A 183 0.05 20.42 21.85
CA THR A 183 1.47 20.58 21.50
C THR A 183 2.16 19.24 21.27
N LYS A 184 1.63 18.16 21.80
CA LYS A 184 2.20 16.82 21.63
C LYS A 184 2.07 16.35 20.19
N PRO A 185 3.13 15.74 19.63
CA PRO A 185 3.05 15.10 18.31
C PRO A 185 1.98 14.03 18.27
N LEU A 186 1.40 13.83 17.08
CA LEU A 186 0.50 12.71 16.81
C LEU A 186 1.32 11.42 16.76
N VAL A 187 1.04 10.51 17.69
CA VAL A 187 1.64 9.16 17.73
C VAL A 187 0.55 8.13 17.43
N VAL A 188 0.83 7.25 16.49
CA VAL A 188 -0.08 6.16 16.14
C VAL A 188 0.53 4.83 16.56
N ASP A 189 -0.10 4.18 17.51
CA ASP A 189 0.36 2.92 18.06
C ASP A 189 -0.23 1.72 17.34
N PHE A 190 0.62 0.69 17.15
CA PHE A 190 0.26 -0.61 16.59
C PHE A 190 0.39 -1.69 17.69
N VAL A 191 -0.55 -1.71 18.63
CA VAL A 191 -0.50 -2.59 19.79
C VAL A 191 -1.71 -3.49 19.84
N SER A 192 -1.46 -4.80 19.89
CA SER A 192 -2.51 -5.82 20.04
C SER A 192 -3.05 -5.93 21.46
N GLY A 193 -4.30 -6.36 21.58
CA GLY A 193 -4.89 -6.75 22.85
C GLY A 193 -4.19 -8.00 23.42
N ARG A 194 -3.91 -8.00 24.73
CA ARG A 194 -3.24 -9.14 25.40
C ARG A 194 -4.01 -10.45 25.23
N ASP A 195 -5.34 -10.40 25.37
CA ASP A 195 -6.21 -11.58 25.23
C ASP A 195 -6.27 -12.07 23.78
N ALA A 196 -6.24 -11.15 22.80
CA ALA A 196 -6.16 -11.49 21.39
C ALA A 196 -4.86 -12.23 21.07
N LEU A 197 -3.73 -11.70 21.54
CA LEU A 197 -2.42 -12.35 21.41
C LEU A 197 -2.40 -13.76 22.01
N ALA A 198 -2.92 -13.94 23.22
CA ALA A 198 -2.93 -15.24 23.89
C ALA A 198 -3.82 -16.26 23.15
N ARG A 199 -5.01 -15.85 22.71
CA ARG A 199 -5.92 -16.72 21.93
C ARG A 199 -5.29 -17.14 20.60
N PHE A 200 -4.71 -16.19 19.89
CA PHE A 200 -4.01 -16.46 18.64
C PHE A 200 -2.86 -17.44 18.82
N GLU A 201 -2.02 -17.20 19.83
CA GLU A 201 -0.85 -18.04 20.11
C GLU A 201 -1.23 -19.50 20.36
N ILE A 202 -2.26 -19.74 21.16
CA ILE A 202 -2.76 -21.08 21.45
C ILE A 202 -3.31 -21.75 20.18
N ALA A 203 -4.16 -21.04 19.42
CA ALA A 203 -4.79 -21.59 18.22
C ALA A 203 -3.76 -21.87 17.09
N ALA A 204 -2.84 -20.93 16.88
CA ALA A 204 -1.80 -21.08 15.86
C ALA A 204 -0.84 -22.21 16.19
N LYS A 205 -0.42 -22.33 17.49
CA LYS A 205 0.43 -23.42 17.94
C LYS A 205 -0.24 -24.79 17.74
N ASP A 206 -1.49 -24.96 18.14
CA ASP A 206 -2.24 -26.21 17.98
C ASP A 206 -2.31 -26.64 16.50
N LEU A 207 -2.50 -25.67 15.58
CA LEU A 207 -2.54 -25.95 14.16
C LEU A 207 -1.16 -26.31 13.60
N LEU A 208 -0.13 -25.53 13.94
CA LEU A 208 1.21 -25.73 13.46
C LEU A 208 1.82 -27.05 13.95
N ASP A 209 1.58 -27.45 15.20
CA ASP A 209 2.08 -28.72 15.76
C ASP A 209 1.49 -29.95 15.05
N LYS A 210 0.30 -29.83 14.46
CA LYS A 210 -0.38 -30.90 13.72
C LYS A 210 -0.06 -30.91 12.23
N SER A 211 0.64 -29.90 11.72
CA SER A 211 0.94 -29.76 10.30
C SER A 211 2.32 -30.32 9.96
N SER A 212 2.43 -31.12 8.91
CA SER A 212 3.69 -31.72 8.46
C SER A 212 4.49 -30.76 7.58
N SER A 213 3.82 -29.84 6.89
CA SER A 213 4.45 -28.82 6.04
C SER A 213 3.76 -27.46 6.21
N VAL A 214 4.55 -26.37 6.09
CA VAL A 214 4.07 -24.99 6.21
C VAL A 214 4.59 -24.17 5.04
N ALA A 215 3.78 -23.28 4.51
CA ALA A 215 4.22 -22.24 3.57
C ALA A 215 3.64 -20.88 3.99
N LEU A 216 4.41 -19.80 3.74
CA LEU A 216 3.90 -18.43 3.83
C LEU A 216 3.57 -17.93 2.43
N LEU A 217 2.39 -17.30 2.31
CA LEU A 217 2.00 -16.51 1.14
C LEU A 217 1.75 -15.08 1.61
N ILE A 218 2.47 -14.12 1.04
CA ILE A 218 2.39 -12.72 1.49
C ILE A 218 1.88 -11.80 0.38
N ASP A 219 1.25 -10.69 0.77
CA ASP A 219 0.78 -9.66 -0.14
C ASP A 219 1.31 -8.26 0.23
N GLY A 220 0.90 -7.23 -0.50
CA GLY A 220 1.43 -5.89 -0.49
C GLY A 220 1.44 -5.18 0.88
N ASP A 221 0.55 -5.55 1.78
CA ASP A 221 0.46 -4.96 3.12
C ASP A 221 1.70 -5.24 3.98
N VAL A 222 2.42 -6.31 3.71
CA VAL A 222 3.73 -6.55 4.34
C VAL A 222 4.69 -5.37 4.09
N ALA A 223 4.70 -4.83 2.86
CA ALA A 223 5.47 -3.62 2.56
C ALA A 223 4.87 -2.36 3.21
N ARG A 224 3.53 -2.24 3.21
CA ARG A 224 2.84 -1.06 3.77
C ARG A 224 3.11 -0.87 5.26
N TYR A 225 3.22 -1.97 5.99
CA TYR A 225 3.52 -1.97 7.43
C TYR A 225 5.01 -2.18 7.76
N GLY A 226 5.89 -2.36 6.75
CA GLY A 226 7.32 -2.56 6.96
C GLY A 226 7.66 -3.88 7.65
N LEU A 227 6.93 -4.96 7.35
CA LEU A 227 6.99 -6.24 8.06
C LEU A 227 7.84 -7.32 7.37
N ALA A 228 8.67 -6.98 6.39
CA ALA A 228 9.50 -7.95 5.67
C ALA A 228 10.37 -8.78 6.62
N ASP A 229 11.05 -8.14 7.59
CA ASP A 229 11.87 -8.83 8.58
C ASP A 229 11.06 -9.72 9.52
N HIS A 230 9.82 -9.35 9.85
CA HIS A 230 8.93 -10.19 10.67
C HIS A 230 8.54 -11.47 9.92
N VAL A 231 8.24 -11.35 8.63
CA VAL A 231 7.95 -12.50 7.75
C VAL A 231 9.17 -13.43 7.64
N ILE A 232 10.36 -12.87 7.41
CA ILE A 232 11.60 -13.64 7.31
C ILE A 232 11.87 -14.40 8.63
N ARG A 233 11.79 -13.73 9.78
CA ARG A 233 11.95 -14.39 11.10
C ARG A 233 10.93 -15.50 11.32
N ALA A 234 9.68 -15.30 10.93
CA ALA A 234 8.65 -16.34 11.04
C ALA A 234 8.98 -17.53 10.13
N ALA A 235 9.37 -17.29 8.87
CA ALA A 235 9.75 -18.33 7.92
C ALA A 235 10.98 -19.13 8.37
N ASP A 236 12.00 -18.45 8.90
CA ASP A 236 13.20 -19.12 9.44
C ASP A 236 12.86 -20.00 10.64
N ARG A 237 12.01 -19.52 11.52
CA ARG A 237 11.60 -20.27 12.72
C ARG A 237 10.73 -21.48 12.40
N LEU A 238 9.82 -21.32 11.43
CA LEU A 238 8.93 -22.39 10.99
C LEU A 238 9.59 -23.35 9.97
N ASP A 239 10.80 -23.06 9.56
CA ASP A 239 11.54 -23.76 8.50
C ASP A 239 10.75 -23.91 7.21
N CYS A 240 10.13 -22.81 6.74
CA CYS A 240 9.25 -22.83 5.58
C CYS A 240 9.64 -21.80 4.51
N GLY A 241 9.08 -21.96 3.32
CA GLY A 241 9.27 -21.05 2.20
C GLY A 241 8.29 -19.89 2.19
N ILE A 242 8.69 -18.79 1.54
CA ILE A 242 7.90 -17.56 1.35
C ILE A 242 7.58 -17.41 -0.13
N ALA A 243 6.31 -17.51 -0.49
CA ALA A 243 5.80 -17.09 -1.79
C ALA A 243 5.19 -15.68 -1.68
N VAL A 244 5.25 -14.91 -2.76
CA VAL A 244 4.72 -13.54 -2.78
C VAL A 244 3.63 -13.40 -3.83
N MET A 245 2.54 -12.67 -3.53
CA MET A 245 1.62 -12.21 -4.55
C MET A 245 2.31 -11.19 -5.47
N GLY A 246 1.81 -10.99 -6.69
CA GLY A 246 2.40 -10.03 -7.63
C GLY A 246 2.52 -8.61 -7.08
N THR A 247 1.59 -8.20 -6.22
CA THR A 247 1.56 -6.94 -5.47
C THR A 247 2.63 -6.81 -4.38
N ALA A 248 3.19 -7.94 -3.93
CA ALA A 248 4.27 -8.02 -2.94
C ALA A 248 5.65 -8.30 -3.56
N LYS A 249 5.77 -8.24 -4.88
CA LYS A 249 7.04 -8.46 -5.56
C LYS A 249 8.09 -7.44 -5.09
N GLY A 250 9.31 -7.92 -4.79
CA GLY A 250 10.40 -7.08 -4.26
C GLY A 250 10.30 -6.73 -2.77
N VAL A 251 9.26 -7.19 -2.05
CA VAL A 251 9.13 -7.00 -0.59
C VAL A 251 10.13 -7.86 0.17
N ILE A 252 10.32 -9.10 -0.26
CA ILE A 252 11.39 -9.99 0.22
C ILE A 252 12.49 -9.97 -0.84
N ASP A 253 13.75 -9.96 -0.38
CA ASP A 253 14.88 -10.13 -1.28
C ASP A 253 14.74 -11.47 -2.02
N GLU A 254 14.66 -11.40 -3.34
CA GLU A 254 14.44 -12.59 -4.17
C GLU A 254 15.64 -13.53 -4.18
N ASP A 255 16.82 -13.11 -3.67
CA ASP A 255 17.98 -13.96 -3.41
C ASP A 255 17.97 -14.62 -2.03
N HIS A 256 16.98 -14.28 -1.18
CA HIS A 256 16.86 -14.87 0.16
C HIS A 256 16.59 -16.38 0.06
N ALA A 257 17.21 -17.18 0.93
CA ALA A 257 17.14 -18.65 0.90
C ALA A 257 15.71 -19.20 1.09
N ARG A 258 14.79 -18.43 1.69
CA ARG A 258 13.39 -18.81 1.90
C ARG A 258 12.46 -18.34 0.78
N TYR A 259 12.94 -17.53 -0.15
CA TYR A 259 12.08 -17.02 -1.24
C TYR A 259 11.78 -18.13 -2.25
N LEU A 260 10.51 -18.39 -2.48
CA LEU A 260 10.05 -19.41 -3.44
C LEU A 260 9.79 -18.81 -4.82
N GLY A 261 9.22 -17.61 -4.89
CA GLY A 261 8.82 -16.96 -6.13
C GLY A 261 7.46 -16.27 -6.04
N ALA A 262 7.01 -15.69 -7.16
CA ALA A 262 5.69 -15.08 -7.27
C ALA A 262 4.61 -16.14 -7.50
N TYR A 263 3.53 -16.07 -6.72
CA TYR A 263 2.35 -16.92 -6.84
C TYR A 263 1.22 -16.18 -7.57
N SER A 264 0.65 -16.82 -8.58
CA SER A 264 -0.50 -16.34 -9.35
C SER A 264 -1.34 -17.54 -9.87
N GLY A 265 -1.74 -18.42 -8.95
CA GLY A 265 -2.54 -19.61 -9.30
C GLY A 265 -1.88 -20.47 -10.38
N ALA A 266 -2.61 -20.78 -11.45
CA ALA A 266 -2.12 -21.61 -12.55
C ALA A 266 -0.96 -20.99 -13.35
N TYR A 267 -0.75 -19.67 -13.25
CA TYR A 267 0.35 -18.99 -13.95
C TYR A 267 1.65 -18.92 -13.14
N SER A 268 1.64 -19.45 -11.92
CA SER A 268 2.85 -19.60 -11.11
C SER A 268 3.83 -20.57 -11.74
N GLN A 269 5.11 -20.44 -11.41
CA GLN A 269 6.07 -21.52 -11.68
C GLN A 269 5.60 -22.79 -10.96
N PRO A 270 5.75 -23.98 -11.56
CA PRO A 270 5.22 -25.23 -10.99
C PRO A 270 5.66 -25.47 -9.54
N GLU A 271 6.92 -25.21 -9.23
CA GLU A 271 7.51 -25.43 -7.91
C GLU A 271 6.91 -24.49 -6.85
N VAL A 272 6.68 -23.21 -7.22
CA VAL A 272 6.02 -22.23 -6.35
C VAL A 272 4.59 -22.64 -6.09
N ARG A 273 3.90 -23.01 -7.15
CA ARG A 273 2.50 -23.46 -7.07
C ARG A 273 2.37 -24.69 -6.18
N GLU A 274 3.22 -25.70 -6.39
CA GLU A 274 3.22 -26.92 -5.59
C GLU A 274 3.50 -26.61 -4.12
N ALA A 275 4.52 -25.83 -3.82
CA ALA A 275 4.88 -25.46 -2.46
C ALA A 275 3.74 -24.75 -1.71
N VAL A 276 3.01 -23.85 -2.38
CA VAL A 276 1.89 -23.12 -1.80
C VAL A 276 0.63 -24.00 -1.73
N GLU A 277 0.30 -24.71 -2.82
CA GLU A 277 -0.94 -25.47 -2.93
C GLU A 277 -0.88 -26.85 -2.25
N SER A 278 0.28 -27.41 -1.95
CA SER A 278 0.43 -28.71 -1.25
C SER A 278 0.75 -28.61 0.24
N ALA A 279 1.07 -27.40 0.77
CA ALA A 279 1.36 -27.23 2.19
C ALA A 279 0.19 -27.68 3.08
N ASP A 280 0.44 -28.39 4.17
CA ASP A 280 -0.60 -28.78 5.15
C ASP A 280 -1.16 -27.57 5.88
N CYS A 281 -0.33 -26.57 6.17
CA CYS A 281 -0.73 -25.31 6.73
C CYS A 281 -0.23 -24.16 5.86
N LEU A 282 -1.15 -23.32 5.39
CA LEU A 282 -0.83 -22.08 4.70
C LEU A 282 -0.98 -20.92 5.69
N ILE A 283 0.09 -20.14 5.84
CA ILE A 283 0.04 -18.85 6.55
C ILE A 283 -0.11 -17.77 5.49
N ASP A 284 -1.30 -17.21 5.43
CA ASP A 284 -1.71 -16.15 4.54
C ASP A 284 -1.49 -14.81 5.25
N VAL A 285 -0.65 -13.93 4.68
CA VAL A 285 -0.30 -12.65 5.27
C VAL A 285 -0.87 -11.52 4.42
N ALA A 286 -2.06 -11.10 4.78
CA ALA A 286 -2.84 -10.03 4.14
C ALA A 286 -3.13 -10.27 2.65
N VAL A 287 -3.26 -11.53 2.23
CA VAL A 287 -3.44 -11.92 0.83
C VAL A 287 -4.84 -11.58 0.33
N ARG A 288 -4.90 -10.92 -0.82
CA ARG A 288 -6.15 -10.60 -1.53
C ARG A 288 -6.22 -11.40 -2.83
N LEU A 289 -7.09 -12.41 -2.82
CA LEU A 289 -7.28 -13.30 -3.96
C LEU A 289 -8.28 -12.67 -4.94
N ALA A 290 -7.79 -11.96 -5.94
CA ALA A 290 -8.57 -11.41 -7.04
C ALA A 290 -8.32 -12.23 -8.33
N ASP A 291 -9.20 -12.09 -9.30
CA ASP A 291 -9.06 -12.68 -10.63
C ASP A 291 -7.73 -12.28 -11.29
N SER A 292 -7.39 -11.00 -11.23
CA SER A 292 -6.16 -10.44 -11.79
C SER A 292 -4.88 -10.92 -11.11
N THR A 293 -4.93 -11.28 -9.82
CA THR A 293 -3.76 -11.71 -9.05
C THR A 293 -3.60 -13.22 -8.95
N THR A 294 -4.67 -13.99 -9.25
CA THR A 294 -4.73 -15.45 -9.10
C THR A 294 -4.88 -16.22 -10.41
N GLY A 295 -4.69 -15.53 -11.54
CA GLY A 295 -4.91 -16.15 -12.84
C GLY A 295 -6.35 -16.62 -13.03
N SER A 296 -7.31 -15.71 -12.90
CA SER A 296 -8.76 -15.98 -13.03
C SER A 296 -9.27 -17.02 -12.02
N PHE A 297 -8.90 -16.85 -10.74
CA PHE A 297 -9.30 -17.73 -9.63
C PHE A 297 -8.88 -19.21 -9.84
N SER A 298 -7.73 -19.42 -10.47
CA SER A 298 -7.20 -20.75 -10.74
C SER A 298 -6.45 -21.41 -9.57
N GLN A 299 -6.31 -20.69 -8.44
CA GLN A 299 -5.69 -21.19 -7.21
C GLN A 299 -6.47 -22.37 -6.61
N LYS A 300 -5.76 -23.31 -5.99
CA LYS A 300 -6.33 -24.47 -5.31
C LYS A 300 -6.05 -24.44 -3.81
N LEU A 301 -6.49 -23.34 -3.15
CA LEU A 301 -6.26 -23.09 -1.72
C LEU A 301 -7.45 -23.53 -0.83
N GLN A 302 -8.50 -24.12 -1.41
CA GLN A 302 -9.72 -24.51 -0.68
C GLN A 302 -9.50 -25.76 0.21
N ASN A 303 -10.22 -25.80 1.34
CA ASN A 303 -10.25 -26.90 2.31
C ASN A 303 -8.93 -27.16 3.06
N ARG A 304 -8.13 -26.13 3.32
CA ARG A 304 -6.86 -26.26 4.02
C ARG A 304 -6.90 -25.72 5.43
N ASN A 305 -5.96 -26.21 6.22
CA ASN A 305 -5.63 -25.55 7.47
C ASN A 305 -4.95 -24.22 7.17
N THR A 306 -5.57 -23.09 7.53
CA THR A 306 -5.06 -21.75 7.26
C THR A 306 -4.89 -20.96 8.56
N ILE A 307 -3.85 -20.13 8.56
CA ILE A 307 -3.69 -18.99 9.45
C ILE A 307 -3.75 -17.77 8.56
N GLU A 308 -4.85 -17.06 8.57
CA GLU A 308 -5.06 -15.83 7.80
C GLU A 308 -4.76 -14.64 8.71
N LEU A 309 -3.82 -13.80 8.32
CA LEU A 309 -3.43 -12.59 9.06
C LEU A 309 -3.83 -11.37 8.25
N GLU A 310 -4.75 -10.59 8.75
CA GLU A 310 -5.12 -9.28 8.23
C GLU A 310 -4.60 -8.18 9.16
N GLU A 311 -4.75 -6.93 8.81
CA GLU A 311 -4.15 -5.79 9.51
C GLU A 311 -4.42 -5.81 11.03
N TRP A 312 -5.68 -6.08 11.42
CA TRP A 312 -6.15 -6.07 12.83
C TRP A 312 -6.96 -7.31 13.19
N ARG A 313 -6.87 -8.35 12.41
CA ARG A 313 -7.56 -9.62 12.62
C ARG A 313 -6.65 -10.79 12.23
N ALA A 314 -6.71 -11.88 12.98
CA ALA A 314 -6.27 -13.17 12.50
C ALA A 314 -7.45 -14.14 12.46
N ARG A 315 -7.41 -15.08 11.53
CA ARG A 315 -8.33 -16.21 11.47
C ARG A 315 -7.53 -17.50 11.47
N VAL A 316 -7.82 -18.39 12.39
CA VAL A 316 -7.17 -19.70 12.51
C VAL A 316 -8.24 -20.78 12.38
N LYS A 317 -8.17 -21.63 11.36
CA LYS A 317 -9.20 -22.67 11.06
C LYS A 317 -10.61 -22.10 10.98
N GLY A 318 -10.77 -20.88 10.47
CA GLY A 318 -12.06 -20.21 10.35
C GLY A 318 -12.56 -19.47 11.60
N GLU A 319 -11.83 -19.52 12.73
CA GLU A 319 -12.16 -18.77 13.94
C GLU A 319 -11.43 -17.42 14.00
N ASP A 320 -12.18 -16.33 14.13
CA ASP A 320 -11.65 -14.96 14.13
C ASP A 320 -11.09 -14.53 15.50
N VAL A 321 -9.95 -13.86 15.46
CA VAL A 321 -9.34 -13.16 16.59
C VAL A 321 -9.18 -11.69 16.22
N TYR A 322 -10.06 -10.83 16.71
CA TYR A 322 -10.05 -9.39 16.48
C TYR A 322 -9.13 -8.63 17.42
N GLY A 323 -8.63 -7.47 17.00
CA GLY A 323 -7.76 -6.61 17.81
C GLY A 323 -6.34 -7.14 17.91
N LEU A 324 -5.92 -7.93 16.93
CA LEU A 324 -4.57 -8.48 16.77
C LEU A 324 -3.89 -7.81 15.58
N PHE A 325 -2.85 -7.03 15.85
CA PHE A 325 -2.05 -6.42 14.81
C PHE A 325 -1.19 -7.47 14.09
N LEU A 326 -1.17 -7.39 12.77
CA LEU A 326 -0.44 -8.30 11.88
C LEU A 326 1.04 -8.50 12.27
N GLY A 327 1.76 -7.42 12.63
CA GLY A 327 3.15 -7.51 13.05
C GLY A 327 3.35 -8.28 14.34
N ASP A 328 2.46 -8.07 15.33
CA ASP A 328 2.51 -8.82 16.58
C ASP A 328 2.18 -10.31 16.38
N ALA A 329 1.27 -10.63 15.46
CA ALA A 329 0.95 -12.01 15.10
C ALA A 329 2.18 -12.71 14.49
N LEU A 330 2.86 -12.08 13.55
CA LEU A 330 4.10 -12.60 12.95
C LEU A 330 5.20 -12.81 13.99
N ASP A 331 5.36 -11.88 14.95
CA ASP A 331 6.31 -12.03 16.05
C ASP A 331 5.95 -13.21 16.97
N ARG A 332 4.68 -13.51 17.17
CA ARG A 332 4.27 -14.70 17.93
C ARG A 332 4.62 -15.99 17.18
N LEU A 333 4.39 -16.03 15.88
CA LEU A 333 4.79 -17.18 15.05
C LEU A 333 6.29 -17.42 15.09
N SER A 334 7.10 -16.37 15.20
CA SER A 334 8.57 -16.46 15.31
C SER A 334 9.06 -16.98 16.67
N ARG A 335 8.25 -16.93 17.74
CA ARG A 335 8.66 -17.32 19.11
C ARG A 335 8.27 -18.75 19.51
N ASN A 336 7.17 -19.27 18.96
CA ASN A 336 6.41 -20.37 19.56
C ASN A 336 6.73 -21.79 19.08
N SER A 337 7.72 -22.02 18.25
CA SER A 337 8.12 -23.38 17.95
C SER A 337 9.40 -23.71 18.74
N GLU A 338 9.35 -24.69 19.67
CA GLU A 338 10.54 -25.48 19.99
C GLU A 338 11.08 -25.96 18.64
N SER A 339 12.42 -25.91 18.47
CA SER A 339 13.11 -26.27 17.23
C SER A 339 12.43 -27.48 16.58
N ARG A 340 11.66 -27.26 15.51
CA ARG A 340 11.27 -28.37 14.64
C ARG A 340 12.56 -28.98 14.11
N ALA A 341 12.70 -30.31 14.23
CA ALA A 341 13.75 -31.00 13.52
C ALA A 341 13.66 -30.59 12.04
N PRO A 342 14.80 -30.30 11.36
CA PRO A 342 14.78 -29.92 9.95
C PRO A 342 13.92 -30.95 9.21
N LEU A 343 12.85 -30.50 8.56
CA LEU A 343 12.08 -31.36 7.67
C LEU A 343 13.01 -31.74 6.54
N GLU A 344 13.35 -33.03 6.46
CA GLU A 344 14.30 -33.61 5.49
C GLU A 344 13.91 -33.42 4.02
N SER A 345 12.90 -32.64 3.71
CA SER A 345 12.48 -32.41 2.32
C SER A 345 11.56 -31.22 2.05
N ALA A 346 11.37 -30.27 2.97
CA ALA A 346 10.80 -29.01 2.53
C ALA A 346 11.83 -28.34 1.64
N SER A 347 11.65 -28.51 0.34
CA SER A 347 12.52 -28.10 -0.73
C SER A 347 13.27 -26.81 -0.34
N ARG A 348 14.55 -26.93 -0.01
CA ARG A 348 15.47 -25.84 -0.31
C ARG A 348 15.06 -25.45 -1.72
N ALA A 349 14.60 -24.19 -1.88
CA ALA A 349 14.46 -23.66 -3.22
C ALA A 349 15.68 -24.19 -3.98
N PRO A 350 15.52 -24.92 -5.06
CA PRO A 350 16.67 -25.37 -5.80
C PRO A 350 17.53 -24.15 -5.89
N SER A 351 18.83 -24.23 -5.59
CA SER A 351 19.74 -23.13 -5.74
C SER A 351 19.71 -22.79 -7.23
N ASN A 352 18.64 -22.13 -7.60
CA ASN A 352 18.46 -21.57 -8.91
C ASN A 352 19.36 -20.32 -8.98
N LYS A 353 20.66 -20.57 -8.95
CA LYS A 353 21.37 -20.15 -10.15
C LYS A 353 20.48 -20.70 -11.25
N VAL A 354 19.67 -19.83 -11.90
CA VAL A 354 19.08 -20.15 -13.17
C VAL A 354 20.21 -20.77 -13.94
N GLY A 355 20.30 -22.09 -13.82
CA GLY A 355 21.18 -22.87 -14.63
C GLY A 355 20.67 -22.50 -16.00
N ALA A 356 21.37 -21.64 -16.69
CA ALA A 356 21.24 -21.57 -18.11
C ALA A 356 21.17 -23.03 -18.51
N SER A 357 19.96 -23.51 -18.83
CA SER A 357 19.86 -24.75 -19.55
C SER A 357 20.85 -24.60 -20.68
N THR A 358 21.78 -25.53 -20.78
CA THR A 358 22.85 -25.50 -21.77
C THR A 358 22.35 -25.33 -23.21
N GLU A 359 21.06 -25.40 -23.43
CA GLU A 359 20.37 -25.08 -24.68
C GLU A 359 20.07 -23.60 -24.92
N ASP A 360 20.08 -22.72 -23.90
CA ASP A 360 19.75 -21.29 -24.04
C ASP A 360 20.98 -20.37 -24.01
N SER A 361 22.19 -20.93 -24.00
CA SER A 361 23.47 -20.19 -24.05
C SER A 361 23.82 -19.64 -25.43
N GLN A 362 23.05 -19.97 -26.47
CA GLN A 362 23.18 -19.29 -27.74
C GLN A 362 22.46 -17.92 -27.64
N ARG A 363 23.27 -16.84 -27.52
CA ARG A 363 22.80 -15.50 -27.80
C ARG A 363 22.06 -15.54 -29.13
N PRO A 364 20.72 -15.27 -29.18
CA PRO A 364 20.12 -15.02 -30.47
C PRO A 364 20.83 -13.75 -31.00
N SER A 365 21.62 -13.95 -32.02
CA SER A 365 22.22 -12.85 -32.77
C SER A 365 21.08 -11.95 -33.29
N PRO A 366 21.23 -10.61 -33.28
CA PRO A 366 20.26 -9.70 -33.91
C PRO A 366 20.06 -9.94 -35.40
N SER A 367 20.78 -10.87 -35.98
CA SER A 367 20.71 -11.19 -37.42
C SER A 367 19.48 -12.07 -37.70
N GLY A 368 18.33 -11.45 -37.85
CA GLY A 368 17.16 -12.05 -38.51
C GLY A 368 16.10 -12.72 -37.66
N GLY A 369 16.18 -12.68 -36.29
CA GLY A 369 15.15 -13.23 -35.39
C GLY A 369 14.16 -12.17 -34.91
N LEU A 370 12.89 -12.55 -34.77
CA LEU A 370 11.87 -11.71 -34.14
C LEU A 370 12.14 -11.55 -32.64
N LEU A 371 11.95 -10.33 -32.11
CA LEU A 371 11.98 -10.06 -30.67
C LEU A 371 10.84 -10.82 -29.99
N THR A 372 11.16 -11.69 -29.03
CA THR A 372 10.16 -12.41 -28.23
C THR A 372 10.02 -11.81 -26.84
N GLN A 373 8.85 -11.93 -26.24
CA GLN A 373 8.58 -11.51 -24.85
C GLN A 373 9.58 -12.16 -23.87
N LYS A 374 9.81 -13.49 -23.99
CA LYS A 374 10.75 -14.22 -23.14
C LYS A 374 12.17 -13.63 -23.21
N TRP A 375 12.67 -13.32 -24.41
CA TRP A 375 13.99 -12.71 -24.59
C TRP A 375 14.04 -11.29 -24.02
N PHE A 376 13.00 -10.47 -24.29
CA PHE A 376 12.92 -9.10 -23.81
C PHE A 376 12.97 -9.05 -22.29
N TRP A 377 12.11 -9.80 -21.58
CA TRP A 377 12.05 -9.76 -20.12
C TRP A 377 13.31 -10.34 -19.46
N ARG A 378 13.97 -11.32 -20.08
CA ARG A 378 15.28 -11.76 -19.64
C ARG A 378 16.30 -10.61 -19.69
N ARG A 379 16.35 -9.86 -20.80
CA ARG A 379 17.25 -8.71 -20.95
C ARG A 379 16.93 -7.59 -19.97
N ILE A 380 15.66 -7.36 -19.67
CA ILE A 380 15.25 -6.43 -18.62
C ILE A 380 15.79 -6.89 -17.27
N GLY A 381 15.68 -8.17 -16.92
CA GLY A 381 16.26 -8.70 -15.67
C GLY A 381 17.78 -8.43 -15.55
N GLU A 382 18.53 -8.58 -16.63
CA GLU A 382 19.97 -8.26 -16.67
C GLU A 382 20.26 -6.75 -16.60
N PHE A 383 19.30 -5.90 -16.94
CA PHE A 383 19.42 -4.43 -16.93
C PHE A 383 19.11 -3.82 -15.54
N LEU A 384 18.28 -4.48 -14.74
CA LEU A 384 17.92 -4.03 -13.41
C LEU A 384 19.13 -3.98 -12.47
N ARG A 385 19.10 -3.09 -11.49
CA ARG A 385 20.16 -2.89 -10.51
C ARG A 385 19.58 -2.89 -9.09
N PRO A 386 20.37 -3.29 -8.09
CA PRO A 386 19.97 -3.11 -6.71
C PRO A 386 19.55 -1.66 -6.42
N GLY A 387 18.45 -1.52 -5.69
CA GLY A 387 17.94 -0.21 -5.33
C GLY A 387 17.10 0.51 -6.39
N ASP A 388 16.82 -0.07 -7.55
CA ASP A 388 15.90 0.51 -8.54
C ASP A 388 14.47 0.65 -7.97
N VAL A 389 13.73 1.62 -8.52
CA VAL A 389 12.27 1.69 -8.41
C VAL A 389 11.71 1.32 -9.78
N VAL A 390 10.90 0.27 -9.81
CA VAL A 390 10.36 -0.31 -11.04
C VAL A 390 8.85 -0.21 -11.02
N ALA A 391 8.28 0.55 -11.95
CA ALA A 391 6.85 0.63 -12.17
C ALA A 391 6.47 -0.17 -13.42
N ALA A 392 5.48 -1.05 -13.31
CA ALA A 392 4.97 -1.85 -14.41
C ALA A 392 3.46 -1.69 -14.57
N GLU A 393 3.06 -1.22 -15.76
CA GLU A 393 1.65 -1.03 -16.11
C GLU A 393 0.94 -2.37 -16.25
N ASN A 394 -0.36 -2.39 -15.94
CA ASN A 394 -1.21 -3.55 -16.15
C ASN A 394 -1.15 -4.05 -17.59
N GLY A 395 -1.24 -5.37 -17.76
CA GLY A 395 -1.11 -6.05 -19.04
C GLY A 395 0.23 -6.75 -19.21
N THR A 396 0.81 -6.69 -20.41
CA THR A 396 2.03 -7.43 -20.75
C THR A 396 3.25 -6.99 -19.94
N SER A 397 3.31 -5.72 -19.53
CA SER A 397 4.40 -5.18 -18.71
C SER A 397 4.41 -5.79 -17.32
N LEU A 398 3.27 -5.79 -16.62
CA LEU A 398 3.15 -6.41 -15.31
C LEU A 398 3.39 -7.91 -15.38
N ASN A 399 2.72 -8.61 -16.31
CA ASN A 399 2.85 -10.05 -16.45
C ASN A 399 4.29 -10.48 -16.78
N GLY A 400 4.97 -9.71 -17.62
CA GLY A 400 6.39 -9.95 -17.93
C GLY A 400 7.30 -9.75 -16.73
N MET A 401 7.08 -8.69 -15.96
CA MET A 401 7.86 -8.39 -14.77
C MET A 401 7.64 -9.40 -13.63
N LEU A 402 6.48 -10.04 -13.55
CA LEU A 402 6.27 -11.12 -12.54
C LEU A 402 7.24 -12.30 -12.74
N GLY A 403 7.66 -12.56 -13.97
CA GLY A 403 8.66 -13.59 -14.29
C GLY A 403 10.13 -13.16 -14.18
N VAL A 404 10.40 -11.87 -13.98
CA VAL A 404 11.76 -11.32 -13.84
C VAL A 404 12.19 -11.38 -12.38
N ARG A 405 13.39 -11.92 -12.12
CA ARG A 405 13.98 -11.86 -10.77
C ARG A 405 14.48 -10.46 -10.48
N LEU A 406 14.04 -9.87 -9.38
CA LEU A 406 14.44 -8.54 -8.97
C LEU A 406 15.73 -8.56 -8.16
N PRO A 407 16.68 -7.66 -8.43
CA PRO A 407 17.84 -7.45 -7.56
C PRO A 407 17.43 -6.95 -6.17
N ALA A 408 18.36 -7.02 -5.21
CA ALA A 408 18.14 -6.58 -3.85
C ALA A 408 17.65 -5.11 -3.75
N ASN A 409 16.77 -4.83 -2.80
CA ASN A 409 16.26 -3.49 -2.48
C ASN A 409 15.50 -2.79 -3.64
N VAL A 410 14.99 -3.53 -4.60
CA VAL A 410 14.08 -2.98 -5.62
C VAL A 410 12.72 -2.68 -4.99
N THR A 411 12.18 -1.49 -5.26
CA THR A 411 10.77 -1.19 -4.99
C THR A 411 9.96 -1.43 -6.24
N PHE A 412 8.98 -2.33 -6.16
CA PHE A 412 8.10 -2.64 -7.27
C PHE A 412 6.75 -1.91 -7.12
N ILE A 413 6.32 -1.22 -8.16
CA ILE A 413 5.07 -0.46 -8.19
C ILE A 413 4.19 -1.00 -9.30
N ALA A 414 3.04 -1.53 -8.93
CA ALA A 414 1.99 -1.95 -9.84
C ALA A 414 0.63 -1.76 -9.16
N GLN A 415 -0.42 -1.61 -9.95
CA GLN A 415 -1.80 -1.48 -9.46
C GLN A 415 -2.61 -2.68 -9.96
N ALA A 416 -2.29 -3.86 -9.43
CA ALA A 416 -2.79 -5.12 -9.97
C ALA A 416 -4.28 -5.37 -9.69
N LEU A 417 -4.81 -4.86 -8.58
CA LEU A 417 -6.20 -5.08 -8.16
C LEU A 417 -7.13 -4.03 -8.74
N TRP A 418 -6.86 -2.73 -8.54
CA TRP A 418 -7.68 -1.65 -9.10
C TRP A 418 -7.60 -1.58 -10.62
N GLY A 419 -6.41 -1.81 -11.16
CA GLY A 419 -6.21 -2.05 -12.58
C GLY A 419 -6.42 -0.85 -13.50
N SER A 420 -6.31 0.37 -13.01
CA SER A 420 -6.45 1.57 -13.85
C SER A 420 -5.26 1.74 -14.78
N ILE A 421 -5.49 1.65 -16.08
CA ILE A 421 -4.46 1.96 -17.08
C ILE A 421 -4.16 3.47 -17.10
N GLY A 422 -2.88 3.82 -17.33
CA GLY A 422 -2.41 5.20 -17.20
C GLY A 422 -1.91 5.57 -15.79
N TYR A 423 -2.11 4.68 -14.78
CA TYR A 423 -1.67 4.89 -13.40
C TYR A 423 -0.15 5.03 -13.26
N THR A 424 0.62 4.20 -13.97
CA THR A 424 2.04 4.02 -13.65
C THR A 424 2.91 5.21 -14.00
N LEU A 425 2.54 6.03 -14.98
CA LEU A 425 3.32 7.22 -15.32
C LEU A 425 3.28 8.26 -14.19
N PRO A 426 2.12 8.76 -13.74
CA PRO A 426 2.08 9.69 -12.61
C PRO A 426 2.54 9.05 -11.29
N ALA A 427 2.32 7.75 -11.07
CA ALA A 427 2.86 7.05 -9.91
C ALA A 427 4.40 7.01 -9.92
N THR A 428 5.02 6.82 -11.09
CA THR A 428 6.48 6.91 -11.24
C THR A 428 6.98 8.32 -10.94
N PHE A 429 6.28 9.35 -11.40
CA PHE A 429 6.60 10.74 -11.07
C PHE A 429 6.55 10.99 -9.56
N GLY A 430 5.48 10.56 -8.89
CA GLY A 430 5.36 10.67 -7.44
C GLY A 430 6.44 9.91 -6.68
N SER A 431 6.76 8.69 -7.13
CA SER A 431 7.83 7.89 -6.53
C SER A 431 9.22 8.51 -6.72
N LEU A 432 9.46 9.15 -7.86
CA LEU A 432 10.71 9.90 -8.13
C LEU A 432 10.88 11.06 -7.15
N ILE A 433 9.80 11.80 -6.87
CA ILE A 433 9.82 12.86 -5.86
C ILE A 433 10.07 12.30 -4.46
N GLY A 434 9.52 11.12 -4.15
CA GLY A 434 9.72 10.43 -2.87
C GLY A 434 11.14 9.86 -2.71
N ALA A 435 11.77 9.40 -3.78
CA ALA A 435 13.07 8.74 -3.77
C ALA A 435 14.00 9.25 -4.88
N PRO A 436 14.37 10.55 -4.90
CA PRO A 436 15.07 11.20 -6.03
C PRO A 436 16.47 10.66 -6.30
N ASN A 437 17.09 10.01 -5.31
CA ASN A 437 18.44 9.44 -5.43
C ASN A 437 18.46 7.99 -5.96
N ARG A 438 17.28 7.43 -6.29
CA ARG A 438 17.15 6.08 -6.86
C ARG A 438 16.88 6.18 -8.35
N ARG A 439 17.30 5.17 -9.11
CA ARG A 439 16.95 5.06 -10.53
C ARG A 439 15.52 4.54 -10.65
N HIS A 440 14.70 5.23 -11.46
CA HIS A 440 13.32 4.86 -11.74
C HIS A 440 13.21 4.31 -13.16
N LEU A 441 12.46 3.22 -13.27
CA LEU A 441 12.19 2.51 -14.53
C LEU A 441 10.69 2.34 -14.68
N LEU A 442 10.15 2.80 -15.79
CA LEU A 442 8.74 2.66 -16.14
C LEU A 442 8.60 1.72 -17.33
N PHE A 443 7.80 0.67 -17.16
CA PHE A 443 7.36 -0.23 -18.20
C PHE A 443 5.89 -0.01 -18.46
N ILE A 444 5.57 0.57 -19.61
CA ILE A 444 4.21 0.96 -19.99
C ILE A 444 3.92 0.46 -21.40
N GLY A 445 2.66 0.21 -21.69
CA GLY A 445 2.16 -0.06 -23.03
C GLY A 445 2.00 1.23 -23.85
N ASP A 446 1.45 1.07 -25.03
CA ASP A 446 1.20 2.14 -26.01
C ASP A 446 -0.24 2.70 -25.93
N GLY A 447 -1.04 2.21 -24.97
CA GLY A 447 -2.44 2.57 -24.77
C GLY A 447 -2.71 3.50 -23.61
#